data_8a53bbfd35c157ab7d0f3755d82efae7
#
_entry.id   8a53bbfd35c157ab7d0f3755d82efae7
#
_cell.length_a   1.000
_cell.length_b   1.000
_cell.length_c   1.000
_cell.angle_alpha   90.00
_cell.angle_beta   90.00
_cell.angle_gamma   90.00
#
_symmetry.space_group_name_H-M   'P 1'
#
loop_
_entity.id
_entity.type
_entity.pdbx_description
1 polymer ?
#
loop_
_entity_poly.entity_id
_entity_poly.type
_entity_poly.pdbx_seq_one_letter_code
_entity_poly.pdbx_strand_id
1 'polypeptide(L)'
;MERVDFLAQAVQKLRPNKRFVYRNEVFEWNDEGEPPTSAEIEAKADELEAAYNAAQYQRDRKPEYPALADLADALYWSNQGDNTKLDEYYAKVGAVKAKHPKPEAS
;
A
#
# COMPACT_ATOMS: atom_id res chain seq x y z
N MET A 1 3.99 -1.72 -9.52
CA MET A 1 3.45 -0.63 -10.36
C MET A 1 4.58 0.00 -11.15
N GLU A 2 4.32 0.33 -12.40
CA GLU A 2 5.30 0.99 -13.24
C GLU A 2 5.32 2.50 -12.96
N ARG A 3 6.41 3.17 -13.34
CA ARG A 3 6.57 4.62 -13.16
C ARG A 3 5.42 5.42 -13.75
N VAL A 4 4.91 5.03 -14.93
CA VAL A 4 3.80 5.72 -15.60
C VAL A 4 2.53 5.72 -14.75
N ASP A 5 2.31 4.69 -13.95
CA ASP A 5 1.15 4.63 -13.05
C ASP A 5 1.22 5.72 -11.98
N PHE A 6 2.40 5.96 -11.43
CA PHE A 6 2.62 7.04 -10.46
C PHE A 6 2.49 8.41 -11.11
N LEU A 7 2.96 8.56 -12.34
CA LEU A 7 2.82 9.80 -13.10
C LEU A 7 1.35 10.13 -13.34
N ALA A 8 0.56 9.15 -13.77
CA ALA A 8 -0.87 9.32 -13.99
C ALA A 8 -1.62 9.68 -12.69
N GLN A 9 -1.31 9.00 -11.60
CA GLN A 9 -1.88 9.30 -10.29
C GLN A 9 -1.50 10.71 -9.84
N ALA A 10 -0.26 11.13 -10.09
CA ALA A 10 0.21 12.45 -9.75
C ALA A 10 -0.61 13.54 -10.45
N VAL A 11 -0.89 13.38 -11.74
CA VAL A 11 -1.73 14.30 -12.49
C VAL A 11 -3.13 14.39 -11.90
N GLN A 12 -3.72 13.24 -11.56
CA GLN A 12 -5.05 13.17 -10.92
C GLN A 12 -5.08 13.89 -9.58
N LYS A 13 -4.02 13.81 -8.80
CA LYS A 13 -3.91 14.50 -7.51
C LYS A 13 -3.73 15.99 -7.67
N LEU A 14 -2.94 16.42 -8.66
CA LEU A 14 -2.66 17.83 -8.92
C LEU A 14 -3.83 18.54 -9.61
N ARG A 15 -4.54 17.85 -10.50
CA ARG A 15 -5.68 18.39 -11.26
C ARG A 15 -6.83 17.37 -11.25
N PRO A 16 -7.62 17.27 -10.16
CA PRO A 16 -8.73 16.31 -10.09
C PRO A 16 -9.78 16.54 -11.16
N ASN A 17 -10.35 15.43 -11.65
CA ASN A 17 -11.46 15.43 -12.60
C ASN A 17 -11.13 16.03 -13.97
N LYS A 18 -9.86 16.09 -14.33
CA LYS A 18 -9.41 16.58 -15.64
C LYS A 18 -9.06 15.42 -16.56
N ARG A 19 -9.15 15.65 -17.87
CA ARG A 19 -8.86 14.63 -18.86
C ARG A 19 -7.45 14.76 -19.39
N PHE A 20 -6.74 13.65 -19.40
CA PHE A 20 -5.39 13.56 -19.92
C PHE A 20 -5.10 12.12 -20.31
N VAL A 21 -4.08 11.89 -21.10
CA VAL A 21 -3.60 10.54 -21.43
C VAL A 21 -2.07 10.50 -21.42
N TYR A 22 -1.55 9.32 -21.12
CA TYR A 22 -0.14 8.98 -21.33
C TYR A 22 -0.09 7.94 -22.47
N ARG A 23 0.62 8.28 -23.52
CA ARG A 23 0.86 7.37 -24.66
C ARG A 23 2.35 7.25 -24.89
N ASN A 24 2.87 6.03 -24.86
CA ASN A 24 4.30 5.79 -25.04
C ASN A 24 5.14 6.70 -24.13
N GLU A 25 4.71 6.83 -22.88
CA GLU A 25 5.35 7.67 -21.85
C GLU A 25 5.29 9.17 -22.13
N VAL A 26 4.47 9.60 -23.11
CA VAL A 26 4.25 11.01 -23.43
C VAL A 26 2.93 11.48 -22.81
N PHE A 27 3.01 12.58 -22.07
CA PHE A 27 1.84 13.20 -21.42
C PHE A 27 1.07 14.06 -22.44
N GLU A 28 -0.25 13.84 -22.54
CA GLU A 28 -1.13 14.62 -23.36
C GLU A 28 -2.27 15.19 -22.50
N TRP A 29 -2.39 16.52 -22.49
CA TRP A 29 -3.46 17.22 -21.76
C TRP A 29 -4.63 17.46 -22.68
N ASN A 30 -5.83 16.98 -22.28
CA ASN A 30 -7.05 17.03 -23.10
C ASN A 30 -8.19 17.74 -22.40
N ASP A 31 -7.90 18.77 -21.61
CA ASP A 31 -8.91 19.49 -20.85
C ASP A 31 -8.62 21.00 -20.83
N GLU A 32 -9.54 21.76 -20.28
CA GLU A 32 -9.38 23.20 -20.09
C GLU A 32 -8.48 23.49 -18.91
N GLY A 33 -7.86 24.67 -18.94
CA GLY A 33 -6.95 25.12 -17.88
C GLY A 33 -5.51 24.70 -18.14
N GLU A 34 -4.63 25.11 -17.26
CA GLU A 34 -3.22 24.77 -17.38
C GLU A 34 -2.92 23.38 -16.87
N PRO A 35 -2.21 22.57 -17.66
CA PRO A 35 -1.74 21.29 -17.16
C PRO A 35 -0.69 21.49 -16.06
N PRO A 36 -0.50 20.50 -15.16
CA PRO A 36 0.61 20.56 -14.24
C PRO A 36 1.95 20.50 -15.00
N THR A 37 2.96 21.13 -14.46
CA THR A 37 4.30 21.11 -15.08
C THR A 37 4.95 19.74 -14.90
N SER A 38 5.93 19.43 -15.76
CA SER A 38 6.73 18.21 -15.63
C SER A 38 7.35 18.10 -14.22
N ALA A 39 7.89 19.19 -13.70
CA ALA A 39 8.49 19.21 -12.37
C ALA A 39 7.48 18.89 -11.27
N GLU A 40 6.26 19.43 -11.35
CA GLU A 40 5.19 19.16 -10.41
C GLU A 40 4.76 17.69 -10.46
N ILE A 41 4.60 17.15 -11.67
CA ILE A 41 4.22 15.75 -11.88
C ILE A 41 5.28 14.81 -11.31
N GLU A 42 6.55 15.07 -11.62
CA GLU A 42 7.66 14.24 -11.15
C GLU A 42 7.78 14.26 -9.61
N ALA A 43 7.68 15.43 -9.00
CA ALA A 43 7.75 15.56 -7.55
C ALA A 43 6.61 14.81 -6.86
N LYS A 44 5.39 14.93 -7.38
CA LYS A 44 4.23 14.21 -6.82
C LYS A 44 4.34 12.72 -7.04
N ALA A 45 4.81 12.28 -8.21
CA ALA A 45 5.03 10.86 -8.51
C ALA A 45 6.09 10.26 -7.58
N ASP A 46 7.17 10.97 -7.28
CA ASP A 46 8.20 10.53 -6.34
C ASP A 46 7.61 10.32 -4.94
N GLU A 47 6.77 11.25 -4.50
CA GLU A 47 6.07 11.15 -3.21
C GLU A 47 5.16 9.92 -3.17
N LEU A 48 4.38 9.69 -4.22
CA LEU A 48 3.46 8.55 -4.31
C LEU A 48 4.22 7.22 -4.37
N GLU A 49 5.31 7.17 -5.11
CA GLU A 49 6.14 5.98 -5.22
C GLU A 49 6.82 5.65 -3.89
N ALA A 50 7.33 6.66 -3.19
CA ALA A 50 7.94 6.47 -1.88
C ALA A 50 6.92 5.92 -0.87
N ALA A 51 5.70 6.45 -0.86
CA ALA A 51 4.63 5.96 0.00
C ALA A 51 4.23 4.51 -0.34
N TYR A 52 4.16 4.18 -1.62
CA TYR A 52 3.86 2.83 -2.08
C TYR A 52 4.94 1.84 -1.63
N ASN A 53 6.21 2.21 -1.78
CA ASN A 53 7.33 1.36 -1.39
C ASN A 53 7.41 1.20 0.14
N ALA A 54 7.13 2.27 0.89
CA ALA A 54 7.10 2.21 2.35
C ALA A 54 6.00 1.28 2.86
N ALA A 55 4.91 1.12 2.12
CA ALA A 55 3.81 0.22 2.49
C ALA A 55 4.00 -1.22 1.96
N GLN A 56 5.12 -1.53 1.29
CA GLN A 56 5.39 -2.86 0.73
C GLN A 56 5.31 -3.95 1.80
N TYR A 57 5.82 -3.70 3.02
CA TYR A 57 5.78 -4.66 4.10
C TYR A 57 4.35 -5.11 4.44
N GLN A 58 3.38 -4.21 4.34
CA GLN A 58 1.96 -4.52 4.61
C GLN A 58 1.41 -5.46 3.54
N ARG A 59 1.74 -5.19 2.27
CA ARG A 59 1.31 -6.05 1.15
C ARG A 59 1.92 -7.44 1.24
N ASP A 60 3.19 -7.51 1.67
CA ASP A 60 3.90 -8.78 1.82
C ASP A 60 3.38 -9.59 3.01
N ARG A 61 2.99 -8.92 4.10
CA ARG A 61 2.44 -9.57 5.29
C ARG A 61 1.06 -10.18 5.06
N LYS A 62 0.21 -9.48 4.32
CA LYS A 62 -1.22 -9.80 4.21
C LYS A 62 -1.51 -11.25 3.80
N PRO A 63 -0.89 -11.81 2.75
CA PRO A 63 -1.16 -13.20 2.36
C PRO A 63 -0.58 -14.22 3.31
N GLU A 64 0.35 -13.86 4.18
CA GLU A 64 1.01 -14.78 5.12
C GLU A 64 0.38 -14.78 6.50
N TYR A 65 -0.51 -13.83 6.81
CA TYR A 65 -1.22 -13.84 8.08
C TYR A 65 -2.19 -15.01 8.14
N PRO A 66 -2.34 -15.64 9.34
CA PRO A 66 -3.36 -16.69 9.51
C PRO A 66 -4.76 -16.11 9.33
N ALA A 67 -5.71 -16.97 9.02
CA ALA A 67 -7.09 -16.57 8.75
C ALA A 67 -7.73 -15.94 9.98
N LEU A 68 -8.60 -14.95 9.76
CA LEU A 68 -9.33 -14.29 10.85
C LEU A 68 -10.24 -15.25 11.61
N ALA A 69 -10.75 -16.28 10.93
CA ALA A 69 -11.54 -17.34 11.56
C ALA A 69 -10.72 -18.09 12.62
N ASP A 70 -9.43 -18.26 12.41
CA ASP A 70 -8.54 -18.91 13.38
C ASP A 70 -8.39 -18.07 14.65
N LEU A 71 -8.38 -16.75 14.50
CA LEU A 71 -8.37 -15.85 15.66
C LEU A 71 -9.67 -15.96 16.46
N ALA A 72 -10.82 -16.00 15.78
CA ALA A 72 -12.11 -16.14 16.45
C ALA A 72 -12.19 -17.43 17.27
N ASP A 73 -11.72 -18.55 16.69
CA ASP A 73 -11.66 -19.85 17.40
C ASP A 73 -10.69 -19.78 18.59
N ALA A 74 -9.53 -19.19 18.40
CA ALA A 74 -8.53 -19.02 19.45
C ALA A 74 -9.05 -18.19 20.63
N LEU A 75 -9.81 -17.12 20.35
CA LEU A 75 -10.43 -16.26 21.37
C LEU A 75 -11.53 -17.03 22.12
N TYR A 76 -12.30 -17.84 21.43
CA TYR A 76 -13.32 -18.70 22.07
C TYR A 76 -12.69 -19.60 23.11
N TRP A 77 -11.63 -20.31 22.74
CA TRP A 77 -10.95 -21.25 23.66
C TRP A 77 -10.22 -20.52 24.78
N SER A 78 -9.66 -19.35 24.52
CA SER A 78 -9.05 -18.50 25.53
C SER A 78 -10.08 -18.12 26.61
N ASN A 79 -11.31 -17.80 26.22
CA ASN A 79 -12.39 -17.50 27.15
C ASN A 79 -12.81 -18.74 27.97
N GLN A 80 -12.52 -19.94 27.50
CA GLN A 80 -12.77 -21.19 28.23
C GLN A 80 -11.57 -21.60 29.12
N GLY A 81 -10.53 -20.75 29.17
CA GLY A 81 -9.34 -21.00 29.99
C GLY A 81 -8.19 -21.68 29.25
N ASP A 82 -8.29 -21.90 27.96
CA ASP A 82 -7.25 -22.50 27.13
C ASP A 82 -6.66 -21.51 26.15
N ASN A 83 -5.44 -21.05 26.41
CA ASN A 83 -4.75 -20.05 25.60
C ASN A 83 -3.82 -20.66 24.53
N THR A 84 -3.81 -21.97 24.37
CA THR A 84 -2.88 -22.66 23.45
C THR A 84 -3.02 -22.14 22.01
N LYS A 85 -4.24 -22.09 21.51
CA LYS A 85 -4.51 -21.63 20.13
C LYS A 85 -4.22 -20.14 19.96
N LEU A 86 -4.51 -19.34 20.97
CA LEU A 86 -4.25 -17.90 20.93
C LEU A 86 -2.74 -17.64 20.91
N ASP A 87 -1.97 -18.33 21.71
CA ASP A 87 -0.51 -18.22 21.74
C ASP A 87 0.08 -18.66 20.41
N GLU A 88 -0.42 -19.72 19.79
CA GLU A 88 -0.01 -20.17 18.45
C GLU A 88 -0.33 -19.12 17.38
N TYR A 89 -1.51 -18.51 17.46
CA TYR A 89 -1.92 -17.46 16.53
C TYR A 89 -0.97 -16.27 16.62
N TYR A 90 -0.69 -15.78 17.81
CA TYR A 90 0.22 -14.66 18.02
C TYR A 90 1.65 -14.99 17.59
N ALA A 91 2.10 -16.23 17.78
CA ALA A 91 3.41 -16.66 17.31
C ALA A 91 3.52 -16.58 15.78
N LYS A 92 2.46 -17.00 15.07
CA LYS A 92 2.39 -16.91 13.59
C LYS A 92 2.39 -15.45 13.12
N VAL A 93 1.61 -14.60 13.76
CA VAL A 93 1.57 -13.16 13.45
C VAL A 93 2.94 -12.53 13.69
N GLY A 94 3.57 -12.84 14.80
CA GLY A 94 4.91 -12.34 15.13
C GLY A 94 5.96 -12.78 14.12
N ALA A 95 5.89 -14.03 13.66
CA ALA A 95 6.81 -14.56 12.64
C ALA A 95 6.66 -13.82 11.30
N VAL A 96 5.41 -13.53 10.87
CA VAL A 96 5.16 -12.76 9.64
C VAL A 96 5.72 -11.35 9.78
N LYS A 97 5.51 -10.69 10.90
CA LYS A 97 6.04 -9.34 11.17
C LYS A 97 7.56 -9.30 11.18
N ALA A 98 8.20 -10.34 11.72
CA ALA A 98 9.65 -10.45 11.73
C ALA A 98 10.21 -10.69 10.33
N LYS A 99 9.51 -11.45 9.49
CA LYS A 99 9.90 -11.72 8.11
C LYS A 99 9.77 -10.47 7.22
N HIS A 100 8.75 -9.66 7.46
CA HIS A 100 8.48 -8.43 6.70
C HIS A 100 8.43 -7.24 7.66
N PRO A 101 9.60 -6.75 8.12
CA PRO A 101 9.63 -5.68 9.12
C PRO A 101 9.11 -4.36 8.55
N LYS A 102 8.47 -3.58 9.41
CA LYS A 102 8.06 -2.23 9.07
C LYS A 102 9.30 -1.36 8.85
N PRO A 103 9.37 -0.58 7.76
CA PRO A 103 10.47 0.36 7.57
C PRO A 103 10.56 1.33 8.75
N GLU A 104 11.77 1.60 9.22
CA GLU A 104 11.95 2.60 10.26
C GLU A 104 11.55 3.97 9.73
N ALA A 105 10.83 4.72 10.55
CA ALA A 105 10.51 6.10 10.23
C ALA A 105 11.80 6.91 10.30
N SER A 106 12.25 7.33 9.13
CA SER A 106 13.44 8.16 9.01
C SER A 106 13.05 9.64 9.05
#